data_e93bcee64f8eee154f36830e2ab99ee3
#
_entry.id   e93bcee64f8eee154f36830e2ab99ee3
#
_cell.length_a   1.000
_cell.length_b   1.000
_cell.length_c   1.000
_cell.angle_alpha   90.00
_cell.angle_beta   90.00
_cell.angle_gamma   90.00
#
_symmetry.space_group_name_H-M   'P 1'
#
loop_
_entity.id
_entity.type
_entity.pdbx_description
1 polymer ?
#
loop_
_entity_poly.entity_id
_entity_poly.type
_entity_poly.pdbx_seq_one_letter_code
_entity_poly.pdbx_strand_id
1 'polypeptide(L)'
;YVSPNVEKLLGITVEQIRKDISILGKLHIAEQGDPGKNYLEEIRVHEQREWDFEYVHLKTGEKRWFHNIAMGSELNGKKKYILVMSDRTADWKMNQALSEAVRSAETANRAKSTFLSNMSHDIRTPMNAIIGFTTLAVSYIDDQKRVRDYLGKILSSSSHLLSLINDI
;
A
#
# COMPACT_ATOMS: atom_id res chain seq x y z
N TYR A 1 -19.92 26.55 -22.26
CA TYR A 1 -20.80 26.13 -21.17
C TYR A 1 -19.96 25.67 -19.98
N VAL A 2 -20.31 26.07 -18.78
CA VAL A 2 -19.71 25.56 -17.51
C VAL A 2 -20.85 25.00 -16.69
N SER A 3 -20.71 23.75 -16.24
CA SER A 3 -21.71 23.09 -15.41
C SER A 3 -21.84 23.76 -14.04
N PRO A 4 -23.08 23.98 -13.53
CA PRO A 4 -23.27 24.47 -12.15
C PRO A 4 -22.62 23.62 -11.05
N ASN A 5 -22.39 22.33 -11.32
CA ASN A 5 -21.75 21.43 -10.36
C ASN A 5 -20.30 21.80 -10.02
N VAL A 6 -19.68 22.68 -10.79
CA VAL A 6 -18.30 23.12 -10.57
C VAL A 6 -18.11 23.75 -9.20
N GLU A 7 -19.11 24.46 -8.69
CA GLU A 7 -19.02 25.05 -7.35
C GLU A 7 -18.99 24.00 -6.25
N LYS A 8 -19.77 22.93 -6.38
CA LYS A 8 -19.76 21.79 -5.45
C LYS A 8 -18.46 20.99 -5.53
N LEU A 9 -17.90 20.86 -6.73
CA LEU A 9 -16.70 20.03 -6.95
C LEU A 9 -15.41 20.77 -6.58
N LEU A 10 -15.30 22.04 -6.94
CA LEU A 10 -14.04 22.80 -6.85
C LEU A 10 -14.12 24.01 -5.90
N GLY A 11 -15.30 24.40 -5.45
CA GLY A 11 -15.53 25.60 -4.65
C GLY A 11 -15.45 26.91 -5.43
N ILE A 12 -15.55 26.84 -6.76
CA ILE A 12 -15.46 27.99 -7.69
C ILE A 12 -16.81 28.20 -8.36
N THR A 13 -17.25 29.46 -8.47
CA THR A 13 -18.49 29.75 -9.17
C THR A 13 -18.34 29.72 -10.71
N VAL A 14 -19.45 29.52 -11.39
CA VAL A 14 -19.50 29.57 -12.88
C VAL A 14 -18.97 30.91 -13.39
N GLU A 15 -19.33 32.03 -12.70
CA GLU A 15 -18.92 33.38 -13.09
C GLU A 15 -17.41 33.57 -12.97
N GLN A 16 -16.79 33.03 -11.92
CA GLN A 16 -15.33 33.09 -11.74
C GLN A 16 -14.61 32.39 -12.88
N ILE A 17 -15.05 31.18 -13.27
CA ILE A 17 -14.44 30.44 -14.40
C ILE A 17 -14.68 31.17 -15.74
N ARG A 18 -15.85 31.76 -15.96
CA ARG A 18 -16.12 32.52 -17.18
C ARG A 18 -15.28 33.77 -17.28
N LYS A 19 -14.98 34.41 -16.15
CA LYS A 19 -14.13 35.62 -16.10
C LYS A 19 -12.65 35.27 -16.32
N ASP A 20 -12.18 34.19 -15.72
CA ASP A 20 -10.77 33.75 -15.79
C ASP A 20 -10.69 32.25 -15.68
N ILE A 21 -10.51 31.58 -16.83
CA ILE A 21 -10.35 30.11 -16.87
C ILE A 21 -9.04 29.66 -16.25
N SER A 22 -8.02 30.53 -16.14
CA SER A 22 -6.72 30.18 -15.55
C SER A 22 -6.83 29.84 -14.06
N ILE A 23 -7.97 30.18 -13.42
CA ILE A 23 -8.25 29.80 -12.04
C ILE A 23 -8.21 28.27 -11.83
N LEU A 24 -8.56 27.49 -12.87
CA LEU A 24 -8.46 26.04 -12.84
C LEU A 24 -6.99 25.55 -12.69
N GLY A 25 -6.03 26.27 -13.29
CA GLY A 25 -4.60 25.98 -13.14
C GLY A 25 -4.08 26.25 -11.72
N LYS A 26 -4.69 27.17 -10.98
CA LYS A 26 -4.30 27.51 -9.60
C LYS A 26 -4.76 26.47 -8.56
N LEU A 27 -5.62 25.53 -8.96
CA LEU A 27 -6.09 24.44 -8.10
C LEU A 27 -5.11 23.30 -7.99
N HIS A 28 -4.08 23.29 -8.83
CA HIS A 28 -3.04 22.26 -8.81
C HIS A 28 -2.19 22.34 -7.56
N ILE A 29 -1.92 21.21 -6.96
CA ILE A 29 -0.87 21.11 -5.94
C ILE A 29 0.47 21.08 -6.68
N ALA A 30 1.37 21.98 -6.31
CA ALA A 30 2.63 22.26 -7.00
C ALA A 30 3.59 21.07 -7.17
N GLU A 31 3.32 19.95 -6.52
CA GLU A 31 4.18 18.76 -6.60
C GLU A 31 3.99 17.93 -7.88
N GLN A 32 2.93 18.18 -8.69
CA GLN A 32 2.59 17.34 -9.85
C GLN A 32 2.66 18.06 -11.20
N GLY A 33 3.04 19.31 -11.26
CA GLY A 33 3.18 20.07 -12.52
C GLY A 33 3.42 21.55 -12.30
N ASP A 34 3.73 22.26 -13.37
CA ASP A 34 3.92 23.72 -13.36
C ASP A 34 2.54 24.41 -13.05
N PRO A 35 2.38 25.08 -11.89
CA PRO A 35 1.11 25.67 -11.48
C PRO A 35 0.65 26.84 -12.36
N GLY A 36 1.46 27.28 -13.31
CA GLY A 36 1.14 28.32 -14.28
C GLY A 36 0.81 27.79 -15.68
N LYS A 37 0.98 26.50 -15.92
CA LYS A 37 0.84 25.91 -17.26
C LYS A 37 -0.63 25.64 -17.60
N ASN A 38 -1.11 26.26 -18.68
CA ASN A 38 -2.45 25.99 -19.20
C ASN A 38 -2.41 24.74 -20.10
N TYR A 39 -2.55 23.57 -19.50
CA TYR A 39 -2.52 22.28 -20.22
C TYR A 39 -3.57 22.19 -21.36
N LEU A 40 -4.64 22.98 -21.31
CA LEU A 40 -5.65 23.01 -22.36
C LEU A 40 -5.12 23.64 -23.67
N GLU A 41 -4.19 24.60 -23.60
CA GLU A 41 -3.63 25.27 -24.78
C GLU A 41 -2.77 24.34 -25.63
N GLU A 42 -2.17 23.31 -25.00
CA GLU A 42 -1.34 22.33 -25.71
C GLU A 42 -2.16 21.28 -26.48
N ILE A 43 -3.46 21.12 -26.16
CA ILE A 43 -4.31 20.13 -26.81
C ILE A 43 -4.64 20.61 -28.22
N ARG A 44 -4.34 19.79 -29.24
CA ARG A 44 -4.66 20.10 -30.66
C ARG A 44 -6.15 19.89 -30.94
N VAL A 45 -6.60 20.48 -32.05
CA VAL A 45 -7.95 20.21 -32.57
C VAL A 45 -8.05 18.71 -32.89
N HIS A 46 -9.14 18.07 -32.46
CA HIS A 46 -9.40 16.62 -32.54
C HIS A 46 -8.44 15.74 -31.70
N GLU A 47 -7.61 16.33 -30.84
CA GLU A 47 -6.82 15.57 -29.84
C GLU A 47 -7.62 15.39 -28.55
N GLN A 48 -7.57 14.19 -27.98
CA GLN A 48 -8.07 13.89 -26.64
C GLN A 48 -6.89 13.60 -25.73
N ARG A 49 -6.93 14.16 -24.52
CA ARG A 49 -5.96 13.85 -23.45
C ARG A 49 -6.70 13.52 -22.17
N GLU A 50 -6.13 12.59 -21.43
CA GLU A 50 -6.60 12.14 -20.13
C GLU A 50 -5.48 12.28 -19.11
N TRP A 51 -5.85 12.72 -17.89
CA TRP A 51 -4.89 12.81 -16.77
C TRP A 51 -5.62 12.85 -15.44
N ASP A 52 -4.92 12.40 -14.39
CA ASP A 52 -5.39 12.47 -13.03
C ASP A 52 -4.68 13.58 -12.27
N PHE A 53 -5.44 14.32 -11.47
CA PHE A 53 -4.90 15.40 -10.66
C PHE A 53 -5.50 15.43 -9.26
N GLU A 54 -4.66 15.82 -8.29
CA GLU A 54 -5.09 16.22 -6.97
C GLU A 54 -5.41 17.72 -6.98
N TYR A 55 -6.64 18.06 -6.61
CA TYR A 55 -7.12 19.44 -6.47
C TYR A 55 -7.41 19.76 -5.02
N VAL A 56 -7.23 21.04 -4.65
CA VAL A 56 -7.71 21.57 -3.38
C VAL A 56 -9.02 22.30 -3.60
N HIS A 57 -10.08 21.88 -2.92
CA HIS A 57 -11.37 22.57 -2.95
C HIS A 57 -11.26 23.95 -2.31
N LEU A 58 -11.47 25.04 -3.05
CA LEU A 58 -11.11 26.40 -2.62
C LEU A 58 -11.86 26.90 -1.38
N LYS A 59 -13.08 26.41 -1.11
CA LYS A 59 -13.84 26.84 0.06
C LYS A 59 -13.53 26.01 1.30
N THR A 60 -13.23 24.72 1.16
CA THR A 60 -13.07 23.81 2.30
C THR A 60 -11.62 23.43 2.58
N GLY A 61 -10.70 23.65 1.62
CA GLY A 61 -9.33 23.19 1.71
C GLY A 61 -9.18 21.67 1.56
N GLU A 62 -10.25 20.93 1.26
CA GLU A 62 -10.23 19.49 1.10
C GLU A 62 -9.50 19.10 -0.18
N LYS A 63 -8.58 18.14 -0.06
CA LYS A 63 -7.90 17.53 -1.19
C LYS A 63 -8.82 16.53 -1.86
N ARG A 64 -8.96 16.62 -3.20
CA ARG A 64 -9.79 15.77 -4.03
C ARG A 64 -9.03 15.28 -5.25
N TRP A 65 -9.31 14.07 -5.66
CA TRP A 65 -8.75 13.46 -6.86
C TRP A 65 -9.74 13.48 -8.00
N PHE A 66 -9.29 14.00 -9.13
CA PHE A 66 -10.12 14.09 -10.34
C PHE A 66 -9.45 13.37 -11.50
N HIS A 67 -10.26 12.60 -12.22
CA HIS A 67 -9.93 12.12 -13.55
C HIS A 67 -10.45 13.14 -14.56
N ASN A 68 -9.58 13.68 -15.40
CA ASN A 68 -9.86 14.72 -16.35
C ASN A 68 -9.73 14.18 -17.77
N ILE A 69 -10.71 14.49 -18.60
CA ILE A 69 -10.68 14.23 -20.04
C ILE A 69 -10.87 15.55 -20.74
N ALA A 70 -9.91 15.95 -21.57
CA ALA A 70 -10.03 17.15 -22.39
C ALA A 70 -9.95 16.82 -23.87
N MET A 71 -10.80 17.46 -24.65
CA MET A 71 -10.85 17.30 -26.10
C MET A 71 -10.78 18.68 -26.77
N GLY A 72 -9.88 18.83 -27.72
CA GLY A 72 -9.80 19.98 -28.60
C GLY A 72 -10.82 19.86 -29.74
N SER A 73 -11.58 20.94 -30.01
CA SER A 73 -12.53 21.03 -31.09
C SER A 73 -12.41 22.40 -31.80
N GLU A 74 -12.94 22.53 -32.98
CA GLU A 74 -13.03 23.79 -33.70
C GLU A 74 -14.50 24.14 -33.95
N LEU A 75 -14.87 25.39 -33.67
CA LEU A 75 -16.21 25.91 -33.93
C LEU A 75 -16.09 27.33 -34.49
N ASN A 76 -16.60 27.55 -35.72
CA ASN A 76 -16.55 28.84 -36.42
C ASN A 76 -15.12 29.41 -36.53
N GLY A 77 -14.12 28.57 -36.89
CA GLY A 77 -12.72 28.96 -37.02
C GLY A 77 -12.01 29.26 -35.70
N LYS A 78 -12.65 28.97 -34.54
CA LYS A 78 -12.08 29.20 -33.23
C LYS A 78 -11.87 27.85 -32.50
N LYS A 79 -10.68 27.67 -31.95
CA LYS A 79 -10.36 26.53 -31.12
C LYS A 79 -11.18 26.56 -29.83
N LYS A 80 -11.81 25.46 -29.51
CA LYS A 80 -12.61 25.21 -28.32
C LYS A 80 -12.11 24.00 -27.60
N TYR A 81 -12.43 23.91 -26.31
CA TYR A 81 -12.12 22.76 -25.48
C TYR A 81 -13.34 22.24 -24.77
N ILE A 82 -13.46 20.94 -24.68
CA ILE A 82 -14.40 20.25 -23.80
C ILE A 82 -13.55 19.63 -22.72
N LEU A 83 -13.79 19.99 -21.45
CA LEU A 83 -13.15 19.41 -20.28
C LEU A 83 -14.22 18.73 -19.44
N VAL A 84 -14.06 17.44 -19.23
CA VAL A 84 -14.85 16.62 -18.31
C VAL A 84 -14.00 16.30 -17.11
N MET A 85 -14.51 16.57 -15.92
CA MET A 85 -13.84 16.33 -14.64
C MET A 85 -14.70 15.38 -13.83
N SER A 86 -14.16 14.23 -13.48
CA SER A 86 -14.81 13.19 -12.67
C SER A 86 -14.16 13.11 -11.32
N ASP A 87 -14.89 13.34 -10.23
CA ASP A 87 -14.38 13.17 -8.86
C ASP A 87 -14.18 11.69 -8.56
N ARG A 88 -12.93 11.30 -8.32
CA ARG A 88 -12.49 9.95 -7.99
C ARG A 88 -11.92 9.86 -6.57
N THR A 89 -12.21 10.86 -5.74
CA THR A 89 -11.66 10.93 -4.37
C THR A 89 -12.00 9.70 -3.55
N ALA A 90 -13.24 9.21 -3.65
CA ALA A 90 -13.67 8.02 -2.91
C ALA A 90 -12.93 6.76 -3.39
N ASP A 91 -12.83 6.56 -4.71
CA ASP A 91 -12.12 5.43 -5.32
C ASP A 91 -10.63 5.46 -4.93
N TRP A 92 -10.01 6.64 -4.98
CA TRP A 92 -8.62 6.83 -4.61
C TRP A 92 -8.36 6.50 -3.14
N LYS A 93 -9.19 7.03 -2.22
CA LYS A 93 -9.09 6.75 -0.78
C LYS A 93 -9.26 5.25 -0.49
N MET A 94 -10.21 4.60 -1.17
CA MET A 94 -10.45 3.16 -1.03
C MET A 94 -9.23 2.34 -1.51
N ASN A 95 -8.65 2.69 -2.66
CA ASN A 95 -7.47 2.01 -3.20
C ASN A 95 -6.25 2.19 -2.29
N GLN A 96 -6.05 3.37 -1.69
CA GLN A 96 -5.00 3.61 -0.71
C GLN A 96 -5.19 2.74 0.54
N ALA A 97 -6.38 2.73 1.11
CA ALA A 97 -6.70 1.92 2.28
C ALA A 97 -6.51 0.42 2.00
N LEU A 98 -6.93 -0.04 0.82
CA LEU A 98 -6.73 -1.44 0.39
C LEU A 98 -5.25 -1.77 0.25
N SER A 99 -4.47 -0.91 -0.39
CA SER A 99 -3.03 -1.10 -0.56
C SER A 99 -2.30 -1.19 0.79
N GLU A 100 -2.69 -0.34 1.74
CA GLU A 100 -2.13 -0.33 3.09
C GLU A 100 -2.51 -1.59 3.88
N ALA A 101 -3.75 -2.06 3.77
CA ALA A 101 -4.22 -3.29 4.39
C ALA A 101 -3.48 -4.53 3.82
N VAL A 102 -3.30 -4.61 2.49
CA VAL A 102 -2.54 -5.68 1.83
C VAL A 102 -1.09 -5.69 2.33
N ARG A 103 -0.42 -4.53 2.35
CA ARG A 103 0.97 -4.42 2.83
C ARG A 103 1.11 -4.85 4.29
N SER A 104 0.16 -4.47 5.14
CA SER A 104 0.13 -4.88 6.54
C SER A 104 -0.04 -6.40 6.69
N ALA A 105 -0.99 -6.99 5.94
CA ALA A 105 -1.23 -8.43 5.93
C ALA A 105 -0.01 -9.24 5.44
N GLU A 106 0.66 -8.77 4.38
CA GLU A 106 1.88 -9.40 3.87
C GLU A 106 3.02 -9.36 4.90
N THR A 107 3.20 -8.22 5.58
CA THR A 107 4.20 -8.07 6.63
C THR A 107 3.95 -9.02 7.79
N ALA A 108 2.70 -9.10 8.25
CA ALA A 108 2.31 -10.04 9.31
C ALA A 108 2.51 -11.50 8.88
N ASN A 109 2.17 -11.85 7.63
CA ASN A 109 2.35 -13.21 7.10
C ASN A 109 3.83 -13.60 6.98
N ARG A 110 4.69 -12.69 6.54
CA ARG A 110 6.15 -12.90 6.51
C ARG A 110 6.72 -13.11 7.92
N ALA A 111 6.32 -12.27 8.87
CA ALA A 111 6.74 -12.41 10.26
C ALA A 111 6.31 -13.78 10.84
N LYS A 112 5.04 -14.18 10.58
CA LYS A 112 4.53 -15.50 10.98
C LYS A 112 5.33 -16.65 10.36
N SER A 113 5.65 -16.58 9.07
CA SER A 113 6.41 -17.63 8.37
C SER A 113 7.84 -17.74 8.93
N THR A 114 8.50 -16.62 9.16
CA THR A 114 9.84 -16.57 9.76
C THR A 114 9.81 -17.14 11.18
N PHE A 115 8.82 -16.76 11.98
CA PHE A 115 8.63 -17.28 13.33
C PHE A 115 8.46 -18.80 13.32
N LEU A 116 7.58 -19.36 12.49
CA LEU A 116 7.35 -20.80 12.38
C LEU A 116 8.60 -21.56 11.91
N SER A 117 9.35 -20.98 10.98
CA SER A 117 10.62 -21.58 10.50
C SER A 117 11.66 -21.66 11.62
N ASN A 118 11.84 -20.56 12.35
CA ASN A 118 12.79 -20.52 13.48
C ASN A 118 12.37 -21.49 14.58
N MET A 119 11.08 -21.47 14.95
CA MET A 119 10.54 -22.39 15.96
C MET A 119 10.74 -23.86 15.56
N SER A 120 10.51 -24.19 14.28
CA SER A 120 10.74 -25.56 13.79
C SER A 120 12.20 -26.00 13.93
N HIS A 121 13.16 -25.08 13.68
CA HIS A 121 14.57 -25.33 13.86
C HIS A 121 14.92 -25.52 15.35
N ASP A 122 14.44 -24.63 16.20
CA ASP A 122 14.76 -24.60 17.63
C ASP A 122 14.16 -25.80 18.39
N ILE A 123 13.00 -26.30 17.93
CA ILE A 123 12.41 -27.55 18.44
C ILE A 123 13.16 -28.78 17.93
N ARG A 124 13.58 -28.79 16.65
CA ARG A 124 14.25 -29.95 16.03
C ARG A 124 15.59 -30.27 16.71
N THR A 125 16.36 -29.27 17.12
CA THR A 125 17.68 -29.44 17.72
C THR A 125 17.62 -30.26 19.01
N PRO A 126 16.87 -29.91 20.05
CA PRO A 126 16.78 -30.71 21.27
C PRO A 126 16.08 -32.06 21.01
N MET A 127 15.10 -32.15 20.10
CA MET A 127 14.49 -33.42 19.74
C MET A 127 15.50 -34.42 19.15
N ASN A 128 16.34 -33.96 18.22
CA ASN A 128 17.40 -34.80 17.63
C ASN A 128 18.41 -35.24 18.68
N ALA A 129 18.76 -34.38 19.65
CA ALA A 129 19.60 -34.71 20.77
C ALA A 129 18.97 -35.79 21.66
N ILE A 130 17.70 -35.69 22.01
CA ILE A 130 16.95 -36.70 22.76
C ILE A 130 17.00 -38.05 22.04
N ILE A 131 16.63 -38.08 20.74
CA ILE A 131 16.62 -39.29 19.93
C ILE A 131 18.04 -39.92 19.87
N GLY A 132 19.04 -39.08 19.58
CA GLY A 132 20.43 -39.55 19.47
C GLY A 132 20.98 -40.15 20.79
N PHE A 133 20.77 -39.44 21.90
CA PHE A 133 21.22 -39.94 23.19
C PHE A 133 20.41 -41.15 23.67
N THR A 134 19.14 -41.25 23.32
CA THR A 134 18.33 -42.45 23.59
C THR A 134 18.87 -43.65 22.80
N THR A 135 19.19 -43.49 21.53
CA THR A 135 19.78 -44.53 20.68
C THR A 135 21.12 -44.99 21.25
N LEU A 136 21.98 -44.05 21.71
CA LEU A 136 23.24 -44.36 22.34
C LEU A 136 23.07 -45.08 23.67
N ALA A 137 22.13 -44.67 24.51
CA ALA A 137 21.83 -45.33 25.78
C ALA A 137 21.41 -46.78 25.58
N VAL A 138 20.60 -47.06 24.58
CA VAL A 138 20.18 -48.42 24.21
C VAL A 138 21.38 -49.24 23.71
N SER A 139 22.24 -48.66 22.86
CA SER A 139 23.41 -49.34 22.30
C SER A 139 24.47 -49.68 23.34
N TYR A 140 24.57 -48.97 24.44
CA TYR A 140 25.52 -49.16 25.52
C TYR A 140 24.85 -49.56 26.83
N ILE A 141 23.76 -50.33 26.76
CA ILE A 141 22.88 -50.63 27.90
C ILE A 141 23.64 -51.30 29.07
N ASP A 142 24.69 -52.06 28.81
CA ASP A 142 25.50 -52.73 29.79
C ASP A 142 26.57 -51.82 30.45
N ASP A 143 26.82 -50.63 29.89
CA ASP A 143 27.73 -49.61 30.46
C ASP A 143 26.95 -48.60 31.29
N GLN A 144 26.72 -48.86 32.55
CA GLN A 144 25.96 -48.03 33.47
C GLN A 144 26.43 -46.55 33.51
N LYS A 145 27.75 -46.32 33.35
CA LYS A 145 28.33 -44.99 33.42
C LYS A 145 27.92 -44.18 32.20
N ARG A 146 28.02 -44.75 30.99
CA ARG A 146 27.55 -44.09 29.73
C ARG A 146 26.07 -43.92 29.71
N VAL A 147 25.31 -44.92 30.11
CA VAL A 147 23.83 -44.79 30.16
C VAL A 147 23.42 -43.64 31.05
N ARG A 148 24.02 -43.51 32.24
CA ARG A 148 23.71 -42.39 33.15
C ARG A 148 24.05 -41.02 32.54
N ASP A 149 25.17 -40.88 31.83
CA ASP A 149 25.54 -39.63 31.13
C ASP A 149 24.54 -39.30 30.04
N TYR A 150 24.13 -40.27 29.19
CA TYR A 150 23.17 -40.07 28.14
C TYR A 150 21.77 -39.70 28.69
N LEU A 151 21.31 -40.32 29.74
CA LEU A 151 20.04 -39.97 30.43
C LEU A 151 20.08 -38.54 30.98
N GLY A 152 21.24 -38.10 31.52
CA GLY A 152 21.41 -36.71 31.95
C GLY A 152 21.26 -35.70 30.79
N LYS A 153 21.85 -36.01 29.63
CA LYS A 153 21.76 -35.20 28.42
C LYS A 153 20.33 -35.19 27.84
N ILE A 154 19.61 -36.30 27.90
CA ILE A 154 18.21 -36.38 27.51
C ILE A 154 17.36 -35.47 28.40
N LEU A 155 17.50 -35.52 29.71
CA LEU A 155 16.80 -34.70 30.68
C LEU A 155 17.07 -33.20 30.43
N SER A 156 18.32 -32.79 30.19
CA SER A 156 18.70 -31.42 29.88
C SER A 156 18.04 -30.94 28.59
N SER A 157 18.08 -31.75 27.52
CA SER A 157 17.47 -31.42 26.23
C SER A 157 15.94 -31.33 26.32
N SER A 158 15.31 -32.18 27.11
CA SER A 158 13.85 -32.18 27.37
C SER A 158 13.44 -30.95 28.16
N SER A 159 14.20 -30.55 29.19
CA SER A 159 13.92 -29.30 29.93
C SER A 159 14.07 -28.07 29.05
N HIS A 160 15.07 -28.04 28.16
CA HIS A 160 15.24 -26.94 27.21
C HIS A 160 14.07 -26.88 26.22
N LEU A 161 13.61 -28.01 25.68
CA LEU A 161 12.48 -28.10 24.79
C LEU A 161 11.20 -27.60 25.48
N LEU A 162 10.97 -27.97 26.73
CA LEU A 162 9.81 -27.53 27.51
C LEU A 162 9.84 -26.02 27.75
N SER A 163 11.02 -25.43 28.03
CA SER A 163 11.16 -23.98 28.14
C SER A 163 10.79 -23.29 26.84
N LEU A 164 11.29 -23.74 25.68
CA LEU A 164 10.96 -23.18 24.37
C LEU A 164 9.45 -23.23 24.09
N ILE A 165 8.77 -24.32 24.47
CA ILE A 165 7.32 -24.42 24.26
C ILE A 165 6.55 -23.47 25.17
N ASN A 166 7.01 -23.22 26.40
CA ASN A 166 6.37 -22.30 27.33
C ASN A 166 6.58 -20.82 26.98
N ASP A 167 7.61 -20.51 26.17
CA ASP A 167 7.92 -19.16 25.71
C ASP A 167 7.16 -18.77 24.43
N ILE A 168 6.35 -19.67 23.85
CA ILE A 168 5.51 -19.48 22.66
C ILE A 168 4.09 -19.08 23.08
#